data_700f10cc6cc7a860419e7dbc9dd2cec6
#
_entry.id   700f10cc6cc7a860419e7dbc9dd2cec6
#
_cell.length_a   1.000
_cell.length_b   1.000
_cell.length_c   1.000
_cell.angle_alpha   90.00
_cell.angle_beta   90.00
_cell.angle_gamma   90.00
#
_symmetry.space_group_name_H-M   'P 1'
#
loop_
_entity.id
_entity.type
_entity.pdbx_description
1 polymer ?
#
loop_
_entity_poly.entity_id
_entity_poly.type
_entity_poly.pdbx_seq_one_letter_code
_entity_poly.pdbx_strand_id
1 'polypeptide(L)'
;MVTAIATHDFCGPGTPLLLLHGAGANLVSMEAFARELSSRFRVVTLDLRGHGRSGDGPWEWAGVLDDLEAVTADLRLEDPAVVGWSLGGMVAALWAERHPECPFAVSIDGTPPPARAEQLDGLDPARAEAELDRLRAAFDGMATAYARPLSPEDVEAAIEGQRAMARQVGAPEEMVVEGFRRNLVTRDGRTWLRPSPDVLGGLRAAMETLDVVPVYRRVRCPLLVAVATEDLPEQRPFQELYAAYRRGFEKRLTEAAEANPAVRVVRVEGASHAMVAERPAELAKLIGAFADES
;
A
#
# COMPACT_ATOMS: atom_id res chain seq x y z
N MET A 1 -5.96 -20.51 -1.16
CA MET A 1 -5.18 -21.05 -2.31
C MET A 1 -4.07 -20.08 -2.62
N VAL A 2 -2.81 -20.56 -2.65
CA VAL A 2 -1.62 -19.74 -2.96
C VAL A 2 -1.64 -19.35 -4.43
N THR A 3 -1.30 -18.11 -4.71
CA THR A 3 -1.30 -17.51 -6.06
C THR A 3 0.14 -17.42 -6.57
N ALA A 4 0.36 -17.60 -7.88
CA ALA A 4 1.67 -17.36 -8.48
C ALA A 4 2.02 -15.85 -8.37
N ILE A 5 3.08 -15.54 -7.63
CA ILE A 5 3.49 -14.16 -7.33
C ILE A 5 4.73 -13.79 -8.14
N ALA A 6 4.66 -12.71 -8.90
CA ALA A 6 5.78 -12.14 -9.62
C ALA A 6 6.66 -11.33 -8.66
N THR A 7 7.96 -11.62 -8.66
CA THR A 7 8.94 -10.99 -7.76
C THR A 7 10.11 -10.39 -8.54
N HIS A 8 10.81 -9.45 -7.91
CA HIS A 8 12.11 -8.95 -8.36
C HIS A 8 13.05 -8.83 -7.16
N ASP A 9 14.17 -9.54 -7.19
CA ASP A 9 15.20 -9.55 -6.14
C ASP A 9 16.33 -8.58 -6.52
N PHE A 10 16.56 -7.56 -5.70
CA PHE A 10 17.62 -6.58 -5.85
C PHE A 10 18.99 -7.06 -5.31
N CYS A 11 19.05 -8.28 -4.77
CA CYS A 11 20.30 -8.93 -4.34
C CYS A 11 21.19 -8.12 -3.39
N GLY A 12 20.65 -7.24 -2.55
CA GLY A 12 21.40 -6.46 -1.56
C GLY A 12 21.96 -7.33 -0.42
N PRO A 13 22.89 -6.82 0.38
CA PRO A 13 23.42 -7.51 1.57
C PRO A 13 22.42 -7.45 2.75
N GLY A 14 22.68 -8.23 3.80
CA GLY A 14 21.95 -8.13 5.08
C GLY A 14 20.60 -8.82 5.12
N THR A 15 19.76 -8.39 6.06
CA THR A 15 18.45 -8.97 6.33
C THR A 15 17.57 -8.97 5.10
N PRO A 16 16.92 -10.11 4.76
CA PRO A 16 15.92 -10.14 3.70
C PRO A 16 14.76 -9.19 4.02
N LEU A 17 14.26 -8.49 3.00
CA LEU A 17 13.19 -7.51 3.14
C LEU A 17 12.19 -7.65 1.99
N LEU A 18 10.94 -7.98 2.31
CA LEU A 18 9.84 -7.93 1.36
C LEU A 18 9.31 -6.48 1.28
N LEU A 19 9.24 -5.93 0.07
CA LEU A 19 8.78 -4.56 -0.17
C LEU A 19 7.48 -4.57 -0.98
N LEU A 20 6.39 -4.08 -0.36
CA LEU A 20 5.02 -4.23 -0.82
C LEU A 20 4.43 -2.91 -1.31
N HIS A 21 3.82 -2.94 -2.49
CA HIS A 21 3.19 -1.78 -3.14
C HIS A 21 1.76 -1.49 -2.64
N GLY A 22 1.22 -0.33 -2.99
CA GLY A 22 -0.15 0.11 -2.73
C GLY A 22 -1.20 -0.48 -3.69
N ALA A 23 -2.48 -0.27 -3.39
CA ALA A 23 -3.59 -0.70 -4.23
C ALA A 23 -3.50 -0.10 -5.64
N GLY A 24 -3.75 -0.90 -6.67
CA GLY A 24 -3.67 -0.49 -8.08
C GLY A 24 -2.24 -0.27 -8.62
N ALA A 25 -1.22 -0.28 -7.75
CA ALA A 25 0.19 -0.21 -8.10
C ALA A 25 0.76 -1.62 -8.42
N ASN A 26 2.07 -1.73 -8.49
CA ASN A 26 2.80 -2.98 -8.70
C ASN A 26 4.27 -2.80 -8.28
N LEU A 27 5.09 -3.83 -8.41
CA LEU A 27 6.49 -3.81 -7.96
C LEU A 27 7.35 -2.70 -8.60
N VAL A 28 7.03 -2.24 -9.82
CA VAL A 28 7.78 -1.15 -10.48
C VAL A 28 7.63 0.17 -9.71
N SER A 29 6.48 0.44 -9.12
CA SER A 29 6.25 1.64 -8.32
C SER A 29 7.16 1.72 -7.08
N MET A 30 7.72 0.59 -6.66
CA MET A 30 8.61 0.48 -5.50
C MET A 30 10.10 0.46 -5.87
N GLU A 31 10.46 0.46 -7.18
CA GLU A 31 11.85 0.28 -7.61
C GLU A 31 12.81 1.36 -7.12
N ALA A 32 12.42 2.63 -7.19
CA ALA A 32 13.27 3.73 -6.71
C ALA A 32 13.58 3.56 -5.22
N PHE A 33 12.56 3.23 -4.43
CA PHE A 33 12.69 2.99 -3.01
C PHE A 33 13.48 1.69 -2.70
N ALA A 34 13.25 0.62 -3.47
CA ALA A 34 14.00 -0.62 -3.35
C ALA A 34 15.51 -0.42 -3.58
N ARG A 35 15.89 0.43 -4.55
CA ARG A 35 17.31 0.76 -4.82
C ARG A 35 17.97 1.46 -3.64
N GLU A 36 17.29 2.37 -2.98
CA GLU A 36 17.80 3.03 -1.77
C GLU A 36 18.03 2.03 -0.63
N LEU A 37 17.07 1.11 -0.42
CA LEU A 37 17.13 0.09 0.62
C LEU A 37 18.14 -1.02 0.30
N SER A 38 18.40 -1.31 -0.97
CA SER A 38 19.24 -2.45 -1.40
C SER A 38 20.72 -2.28 -1.06
N SER A 39 21.17 -1.08 -0.71
CA SER A 39 22.50 -0.85 -0.17
C SER A 39 22.73 -1.53 1.18
N ARG A 40 21.66 -1.87 1.89
CA ARG A 40 21.66 -2.36 3.26
C ARG A 40 20.93 -3.69 3.47
N PHE A 41 19.86 -3.94 2.70
CA PHE A 41 18.99 -5.10 2.82
C PHE A 41 18.99 -5.91 1.51
N ARG A 42 18.74 -7.22 1.61
CA ARG A 42 18.35 -8.00 0.44
C ARG A 42 16.88 -7.72 0.14
N VAL A 43 16.62 -6.76 -0.74
CA VAL A 43 15.25 -6.29 -1.04
C VAL A 43 14.62 -7.14 -2.13
N VAL A 44 13.44 -7.68 -1.85
CA VAL A 44 12.58 -8.35 -2.81
C VAL A 44 11.28 -7.57 -2.94
N THR A 45 11.02 -7.00 -4.11
CA THR A 45 9.71 -6.43 -4.47
C THR A 45 8.83 -7.50 -5.10
N LEU A 46 7.53 -7.35 -4.97
CA LEU A 46 6.58 -8.30 -5.56
C LEU A 46 5.31 -7.60 -6.02
N ASP A 47 4.63 -8.19 -7.00
CA ASP A 47 3.26 -7.81 -7.33
C ASP A 47 2.32 -8.59 -6.41
N LEU A 48 1.49 -7.91 -5.62
CA LEU A 48 0.45 -8.56 -4.83
C LEU A 48 -0.54 -9.28 -5.74
N ARG A 49 -1.25 -10.32 -5.23
CA ARG A 49 -2.27 -11.05 -6.02
C ARG A 49 -3.21 -10.09 -6.72
N GLY A 50 -3.59 -10.39 -7.94
CA GLY A 50 -4.45 -9.55 -8.76
C GLY A 50 -3.78 -8.33 -9.39
N HIS A 51 -2.53 -7.98 -9.04
CA HIS A 51 -1.80 -6.82 -9.54
C HIS A 51 -0.65 -7.23 -10.48
N GLY A 52 -0.20 -6.30 -11.31
CA GLY A 52 0.95 -6.46 -12.17
C GLY A 52 0.92 -7.77 -12.96
N ARG A 53 1.93 -8.62 -12.78
CA ARG A 53 2.06 -9.93 -13.45
C ARG A 53 1.77 -11.12 -12.53
N SER A 54 1.35 -10.88 -11.30
CA SER A 54 0.92 -11.95 -10.39
C SER A 54 -0.41 -12.57 -10.82
N GLY A 55 -0.66 -13.79 -10.38
CA GLY A 55 -1.93 -14.48 -10.64
C GLY A 55 -3.12 -13.79 -9.97
N ASP A 56 -4.31 -14.10 -10.45
CA ASP A 56 -5.58 -13.67 -9.86
C ASP A 56 -6.02 -14.65 -8.77
N GLY A 57 -6.79 -14.19 -7.81
CA GLY A 57 -7.39 -14.97 -6.74
C GLY A 57 -8.33 -14.12 -5.90
N PRO A 58 -9.20 -14.74 -5.07
CA PRO A 58 -10.01 -13.98 -4.12
C PRO A 58 -9.13 -13.11 -3.26
N TRP A 59 -9.54 -11.85 -3.06
CA TRP A 59 -8.81 -10.95 -2.17
C TRP A 59 -9.28 -11.17 -0.73
N GLU A 60 -8.44 -11.84 0.04
CA GLU A 60 -8.62 -12.09 1.48
C GLU A 60 -7.27 -11.90 2.16
N TRP A 61 -7.24 -11.25 3.31
CA TRP A 61 -6.00 -10.97 4.05
C TRP A 61 -5.17 -12.23 4.32
N ALA A 62 -5.83 -13.30 4.77
CA ALA A 62 -5.15 -14.57 5.02
C ALA A 62 -4.48 -15.12 3.75
N GLY A 63 -5.18 -15.06 2.60
CA GLY A 63 -4.62 -15.52 1.34
C GLY A 63 -3.44 -14.68 0.85
N VAL A 64 -3.44 -13.36 1.10
CA VAL A 64 -2.29 -12.49 0.80
C VAL A 64 -1.07 -12.87 1.65
N LEU A 65 -1.28 -13.12 2.95
CA LEU A 65 -0.20 -13.57 3.84
C LEU A 65 0.34 -14.95 3.44
N ASP A 66 -0.54 -15.88 3.04
CA ASP A 66 -0.12 -17.20 2.52
C ASP A 66 0.72 -17.07 1.23
N ASP A 67 0.42 -16.10 0.36
CA ASP A 67 1.26 -15.81 -0.82
C ASP A 67 2.65 -15.31 -0.43
N LEU A 68 2.74 -14.43 0.58
CA LEU A 68 4.03 -13.94 1.08
C LEU A 68 4.86 -15.06 1.72
N GLU A 69 4.22 -15.97 2.47
CA GLU A 69 4.88 -17.15 3.03
C GLU A 69 5.43 -18.06 1.91
N ALA A 70 4.64 -18.26 0.85
CA ALA A 70 5.10 -19.03 -0.30
C ALA A 70 6.30 -18.37 -1.00
N VAL A 71 6.27 -17.05 -1.23
CA VAL A 71 7.41 -16.28 -1.77
C VAL A 71 8.64 -16.42 -0.88
N THR A 72 8.45 -16.29 0.44
CA THR A 72 9.52 -16.43 1.43
C THR A 72 10.19 -17.82 1.34
N ALA A 73 9.39 -18.87 1.27
CA ALA A 73 9.87 -20.24 1.12
C ALA A 73 10.59 -20.48 -0.21
N ASP A 74 9.98 -20.05 -1.33
CA ASP A 74 10.52 -20.24 -2.69
C ASP A 74 11.88 -19.56 -2.87
N LEU A 75 12.04 -18.34 -2.33
CA LEU A 75 13.26 -17.54 -2.38
C LEU A 75 14.23 -17.83 -1.24
N ARG A 76 13.87 -18.73 -0.31
CA ARG A 76 14.64 -19.09 0.89
C ARG A 76 15.06 -17.85 1.68
N LEU A 77 14.11 -16.99 1.97
CA LEU A 77 14.32 -15.82 2.82
C LEU A 77 14.11 -16.26 4.28
N GLU A 78 15.16 -16.17 5.07
CA GLU A 78 15.10 -16.49 6.51
C GLU A 78 14.58 -15.26 7.25
N ASP A 79 13.46 -15.40 7.96
CA ASP A 79 12.82 -14.37 8.79
C ASP A 79 12.83 -12.96 8.14
N PRO A 80 12.16 -12.75 6.99
CA PRO A 80 12.25 -11.47 6.29
C PRO A 80 11.55 -10.36 7.06
N ALA A 81 12.17 -9.18 7.10
CA ALA A 81 11.47 -7.94 7.41
C ALA A 81 10.43 -7.63 6.33
N VAL A 82 9.37 -6.91 6.68
CA VAL A 82 8.35 -6.52 5.71
C VAL A 82 8.11 -5.01 5.78
N VAL A 83 8.28 -4.35 4.64
CA VAL A 83 8.01 -2.93 4.46
C VAL A 83 6.92 -2.79 3.41
N GLY A 84 5.87 -2.04 3.72
CA GLY A 84 4.78 -1.85 2.77
C GLY A 84 4.24 -0.43 2.76
N TRP A 85 3.80 -0.01 1.58
CA TRP A 85 3.16 1.27 1.36
C TRP A 85 1.65 1.10 1.14
N SER A 86 0.82 1.96 1.78
CA SER A 86 -0.64 1.96 1.58
C SER A 86 -1.22 0.56 1.86
N LEU A 87 -1.81 -0.10 0.86
CA LEU A 87 -2.25 -1.49 0.95
C LEU A 87 -1.14 -2.42 1.47
N GLY A 88 0.08 -2.28 0.93
CA GLY A 88 1.25 -3.02 1.41
C GLY A 88 1.56 -2.76 2.88
N GLY A 89 1.31 -1.55 3.38
CA GLY A 89 1.47 -1.19 4.80
C GLY A 89 0.46 -1.90 5.70
N MET A 90 -0.78 -2.08 5.23
CA MET A 90 -1.77 -2.90 5.93
C MET A 90 -1.32 -4.37 5.99
N VAL A 91 -0.82 -4.89 4.86
CA VAL A 91 -0.28 -6.26 4.79
C VAL A 91 0.93 -6.42 5.71
N ALA A 92 1.85 -5.44 5.75
CA ALA A 92 3.01 -5.47 6.65
C ALA A 92 2.62 -5.53 8.13
N ALA A 93 1.58 -4.80 8.53
CA ALA A 93 1.05 -4.86 9.90
C ALA A 93 0.44 -6.22 10.24
N LEU A 94 -0.33 -6.80 9.31
CA LEU A 94 -0.92 -8.13 9.46
C LEU A 94 0.15 -9.23 9.45
N TRP A 95 1.22 -9.07 8.67
CA TRP A 95 2.39 -9.94 8.70
C TRP A 95 3.06 -9.91 10.07
N ALA A 96 3.32 -8.72 10.61
CA ALA A 96 3.90 -8.53 11.93
C ALA A 96 3.08 -9.16 13.07
N GLU A 97 1.74 -9.15 12.95
CA GLU A 97 0.85 -9.83 13.90
C GLU A 97 0.96 -11.35 13.79
N ARG A 98 1.04 -11.88 12.56
CA ARG A 98 1.12 -13.34 12.28
C ARG A 98 2.50 -13.92 12.56
N HIS A 99 3.58 -13.12 12.40
CA HIS A 99 4.99 -13.50 12.50
C HIS A 99 5.71 -12.69 13.57
N PRO A 100 5.58 -13.08 14.85
CA PRO A 100 6.25 -12.38 15.96
C PRO A 100 7.78 -12.48 15.91
N GLU A 101 8.34 -13.43 15.13
CA GLU A 101 9.77 -13.61 14.84
C GLU A 101 10.31 -12.63 13.78
N CYS A 102 9.45 -11.89 13.10
CA CYS A 102 9.83 -10.91 12.09
C CYS A 102 10.82 -9.88 12.69
N PRO A 103 12.00 -9.64 12.08
CA PRO A 103 13.00 -8.71 12.63
C PRO A 103 12.42 -7.32 12.87
N PHE A 104 11.67 -6.82 11.90
CA PHE A 104 10.87 -5.61 12.00
C PHE A 104 9.85 -5.53 10.86
N ALA A 105 8.80 -4.76 11.05
CA ALA A 105 7.87 -4.41 10.01
C ALA A 105 7.69 -2.88 9.90
N VAL A 106 7.35 -2.40 8.70
CA VAL A 106 7.08 -0.97 8.46
C VAL A 106 5.80 -0.79 7.68
N SER A 107 4.86 -0.06 8.25
CA SER A 107 3.63 0.39 7.59
C SER A 107 3.79 1.85 7.17
N ILE A 108 3.96 2.09 5.87
CA ILE A 108 4.08 3.44 5.29
C ILE A 108 2.70 3.87 4.83
N ASP A 109 2.07 4.77 5.59
CA ASP A 109 0.72 5.31 5.38
C ASP A 109 -0.32 4.22 5.08
N GLY A 110 -0.18 3.09 5.79
CA GLY A 110 -0.95 1.86 5.61
C GLY A 110 -2.26 1.87 6.38
N THR A 111 -3.16 2.78 6.04
CA THR A 111 -4.49 2.87 6.63
C THR A 111 -5.57 2.59 5.58
N PRO A 112 -6.63 1.81 5.91
CA PRO A 112 -7.77 1.69 5.01
C PRO A 112 -8.47 3.04 4.84
N PRO A 113 -9.19 3.26 3.73
CA PRO A 113 -10.06 4.43 3.60
C PRO A 113 -11.12 4.47 4.72
N PRO A 114 -11.64 5.66 5.08
CA PRO A 114 -12.74 5.74 6.05
C PRO A 114 -13.97 4.98 5.52
N ALA A 115 -14.55 4.14 6.37
CA ALA A 115 -15.68 3.28 6.01
C ALA A 115 -16.89 3.43 6.97
N ARG A 116 -16.67 3.96 8.18
CA ARG A 116 -17.65 4.04 9.24
C ARG A 116 -17.62 5.42 9.91
N ALA A 117 -18.80 5.91 10.30
CA ALA A 117 -18.97 7.24 10.93
C ALA A 117 -18.16 7.39 12.23
N GLU A 118 -17.99 6.31 13.00
CA GLU A 118 -17.24 6.32 14.26
C GLU A 118 -15.74 6.59 14.07
N GLN A 119 -15.23 6.45 12.83
CA GLN A 119 -13.84 6.77 12.49
C GLN A 119 -13.62 8.27 12.28
N LEU A 120 -14.70 9.07 12.15
CA LEU A 120 -14.69 10.47 11.74
C LEU A 120 -14.85 11.39 12.97
N ASP A 121 -13.74 11.79 13.57
CA ASP A 121 -13.75 12.64 14.74
C ASP A 121 -14.16 14.08 14.40
N GLY A 122 -15.14 14.63 15.12
CA GLY A 122 -15.63 16.00 14.96
C GLY A 122 -16.66 16.22 13.86
N LEU A 123 -17.19 15.16 13.22
CA LEU A 123 -18.36 15.24 12.36
C LEU A 123 -19.60 14.71 13.09
N ASP A 124 -20.76 15.35 12.89
CA ASP A 124 -22.03 14.77 13.34
C ASP A 124 -22.35 13.51 12.51
N PRO A 125 -23.10 12.53 13.08
CA PRO A 125 -23.33 11.25 12.42
C PRO A 125 -24.01 11.35 11.05
N ALA A 126 -24.96 12.27 10.86
CA ALA A 126 -25.66 12.40 9.58
C ALA A 126 -24.74 12.97 8.50
N ARG A 127 -23.89 13.93 8.87
CA ARG A 127 -22.88 14.48 7.97
C ARG A 127 -21.81 13.44 7.63
N ALA A 128 -21.36 12.67 8.61
CA ALA A 128 -20.40 11.59 8.44
C ALA A 128 -20.90 10.56 7.41
N GLU A 129 -22.13 10.07 7.55
CA GLU A 129 -22.71 9.12 6.59
C GLU A 129 -22.86 9.72 5.20
N ALA A 130 -23.29 10.99 5.06
CA ALA A 130 -23.40 11.64 3.76
C ALA A 130 -22.05 11.75 3.04
N GLU A 131 -20.96 12.06 3.76
CA GLU A 131 -19.61 12.11 3.18
C GLU A 131 -19.08 10.72 2.82
N LEU A 132 -19.36 9.70 3.63
CA LEU A 132 -19.01 8.30 3.32
C LEU A 132 -19.76 7.81 2.08
N ASP A 133 -21.03 8.13 1.90
CA ASP A 133 -21.81 7.77 0.71
C ASP A 133 -21.24 8.42 -0.55
N ARG A 134 -20.82 9.69 -0.46
CA ARG A 134 -20.13 10.38 -1.56
C ARG A 134 -18.81 9.68 -1.93
N LEU A 135 -18.02 9.27 -0.93
CA LEU A 135 -16.76 8.55 -1.15
C LEU A 135 -17.02 7.17 -1.79
N ARG A 136 -18.03 6.43 -1.30
CA ARG A 136 -18.43 5.14 -1.87
C ARG A 136 -18.82 5.29 -3.35
N ALA A 137 -19.62 6.30 -3.68
CA ALA A 137 -20.03 6.58 -5.05
C ALA A 137 -18.82 6.92 -5.97
N ALA A 138 -17.82 7.64 -5.43
CA ALA A 138 -16.59 7.93 -6.18
C ALA A 138 -15.80 6.64 -6.48
N PHE A 139 -15.66 5.72 -5.52
CA PHE A 139 -14.99 4.43 -5.74
C PHE A 139 -15.75 3.55 -6.75
N ASP A 140 -17.09 3.54 -6.71
CA ASP A 140 -17.91 2.81 -7.68
C ASP A 140 -17.72 3.35 -9.11
N GLY A 141 -17.61 4.67 -9.24
CA GLY A 141 -17.29 5.32 -10.51
C GLY A 141 -15.91 4.91 -11.05
N MET A 142 -14.91 4.86 -10.18
CA MET A 142 -13.56 4.39 -10.56
C MET A 142 -13.58 2.91 -10.98
N ALA A 143 -14.24 2.04 -10.23
CA ALA A 143 -14.33 0.61 -10.55
C ALA A 143 -14.95 0.37 -11.95
N THR A 144 -15.90 1.20 -12.36
CA THR A 144 -16.52 1.15 -13.69
C THR A 144 -15.50 1.38 -14.82
N ALA A 145 -14.50 2.23 -14.61
CA ALA A 145 -13.45 2.50 -15.59
C ALA A 145 -12.56 1.25 -15.84
N TYR A 146 -12.40 0.39 -14.85
CA TYR A 146 -11.65 -0.88 -14.96
C TYR A 146 -12.48 -2.02 -15.59
N ALA A 147 -13.79 -1.83 -15.72
CA ALA A 147 -14.70 -2.87 -16.20
C ALA A 147 -14.79 -3.01 -17.73
N ARG A 148 -14.06 -2.21 -18.51
CA ARG A 148 -14.05 -2.26 -19.96
C ARG A 148 -12.64 -2.46 -20.53
N PRO A 149 -12.51 -3.12 -21.69
CA PRO A 149 -11.23 -3.16 -22.37
C PRO A 149 -10.83 -1.76 -22.85
N LEU A 150 -9.52 -1.50 -22.87
CA LEU A 150 -8.93 -0.28 -23.37
C LEU A 150 -8.69 -0.37 -24.89
N SER A 151 -9.05 0.65 -25.64
CA SER A 151 -8.60 0.83 -27.02
C SER A 151 -7.14 1.27 -27.05
N PRO A 152 -6.44 1.19 -28.19
CA PRO A 152 -5.09 1.75 -28.32
C PRO A 152 -5.05 3.26 -27.95
N GLU A 153 -6.08 4.01 -28.32
CA GLU A 153 -6.21 5.44 -27.99
C GLU A 153 -6.39 5.66 -26.48
N ASP A 154 -7.19 4.79 -25.80
CA ASP A 154 -7.34 4.83 -24.34
C ASP A 154 -5.98 4.59 -23.65
N VAL A 155 -5.17 3.64 -24.16
CA VAL A 155 -3.85 3.33 -23.61
C VAL A 155 -2.90 4.54 -23.76
N GLU A 156 -2.84 5.16 -24.93
CA GLU A 156 -1.99 6.33 -25.15
C GLU A 156 -2.42 7.53 -24.30
N ALA A 157 -3.73 7.78 -24.20
CA ALA A 157 -4.26 8.83 -23.32
C ALA A 157 -3.93 8.57 -21.85
N ALA A 158 -4.02 7.31 -21.39
CA ALA A 158 -3.65 6.94 -20.04
C ALA A 158 -2.15 7.11 -19.78
N ILE A 159 -1.28 6.73 -20.73
CA ILE A 159 0.17 6.94 -20.64
C ILE A 159 0.49 8.43 -20.50
N GLU A 160 -0.13 9.30 -21.28
CA GLU A 160 0.10 10.74 -21.14
C GLU A 160 -0.40 11.28 -19.79
N GLY A 161 -1.52 10.75 -19.28
CA GLY A 161 -1.99 11.03 -17.92
C GLY A 161 -0.96 10.61 -16.86
N GLN A 162 -0.34 9.42 -17.00
CA GLN A 162 0.72 8.96 -16.10
C GLN A 162 1.96 9.86 -16.14
N ARG A 163 2.37 10.33 -17.30
CA ARG A 163 3.47 11.31 -17.43
C ARG A 163 3.14 12.63 -16.75
N ALA A 164 1.93 13.15 -16.93
CA ALA A 164 1.49 14.37 -16.27
C ALA A 164 1.49 14.25 -14.75
N MET A 165 1.01 13.11 -14.22
CA MET A 165 1.04 12.80 -12.79
C MET A 165 2.50 12.70 -12.30
N ALA A 166 3.38 12.00 -13.02
CA ALA A 166 4.79 11.87 -12.66
C ALA A 166 5.46 13.25 -12.51
N ARG A 167 5.22 14.17 -13.47
CA ARG A 167 5.72 15.56 -13.37
C ARG A 167 5.20 16.29 -12.15
N GLN A 168 3.93 16.09 -11.78
CA GLN A 168 3.30 16.75 -10.65
C GLN A 168 3.91 16.32 -9.30
N VAL A 169 4.24 15.03 -9.15
CA VAL A 169 4.83 14.47 -7.92
C VAL A 169 6.36 14.41 -7.94
N GLY A 170 7.00 14.86 -9.03
CA GLY A 170 8.47 14.83 -9.17
C GLY A 170 9.06 13.42 -9.36
N ALA A 171 8.24 12.45 -9.79
CA ALA A 171 8.68 11.08 -10.07
C ALA A 171 9.24 10.93 -11.48
N PRO A 172 10.15 9.95 -11.76
CA PRO A 172 10.64 9.65 -13.10
C PRO A 172 9.49 9.17 -14.00
N GLU A 173 9.24 9.90 -15.11
CA GLU A 173 8.12 9.63 -16.04
C GLU A 173 8.13 8.17 -16.56
N GLU A 174 9.29 7.68 -17.00
CA GLU A 174 9.40 6.32 -17.56
C GLU A 174 9.09 5.23 -16.53
N MET A 175 9.44 5.43 -15.28
CA MET A 175 9.10 4.49 -14.20
C MET A 175 7.58 4.40 -13.98
N VAL A 176 6.90 5.55 -13.96
CA VAL A 176 5.45 5.62 -13.77
C VAL A 176 4.71 5.01 -14.97
N VAL A 177 5.20 5.29 -16.19
CA VAL A 177 4.66 4.71 -17.43
C VAL A 177 4.87 3.20 -17.47
N GLU A 178 6.04 2.69 -17.08
CA GLU A 178 6.32 1.25 -17.02
C GLU A 178 5.43 0.56 -15.97
N GLY A 179 5.23 1.18 -14.82
CA GLY A 179 4.26 0.73 -13.82
C GLY A 179 2.85 0.58 -14.40
N PHE A 180 2.37 1.58 -15.14
CA PHE A 180 1.09 1.49 -15.83
C PHE A 180 1.07 0.35 -16.86
N ARG A 181 2.09 0.25 -17.72
CA ARG A 181 2.21 -0.82 -18.73
C ARG A 181 2.24 -2.21 -18.11
N ARG A 182 2.86 -2.36 -16.94
CA ARG A 182 2.89 -3.62 -16.20
C ARG A 182 1.51 -4.09 -15.76
N ASN A 183 0.58 -3.17 -15.55
CA ASN A 183 -0.81 -3.47 -15.21
C ASN A 183 -1.69 -3.73 -16.45
N LEU A 184 -1.17 -3.61 -17.68
CA LEU A 184 -1.91 -3.97 -18.88
C LEU A 184 -1.79 -5.47 -19.15
N VAL A 185 -2.93 -6.12 -19.42
CA VAL A 185 -3.02 -7.53 -19.78
C VAL A 185 -3.86 -7.70 -21.03
N THR A 186 -3.41 -8.55 -21.96
CA THR A 186 -4.18 -8.91 -23.16
C THR A 186 -4.89 -10.22 -22.92
N ARG A 187 -6.24 -10.22 -23.04
CA ARG A 187 -7.12 -11.39 -22.98
C ARG A 187 -8.07 -11.35 -24.16
N ASP A 188 -8.18 -12.44 -24.92
CA ASP A 188 -9.03 -12.55 -26.11
C ASP A 188 -8.84 -11.39 -27.12
N GLY A 189 -7.59 -11.00 -27.35
CA GLY A 189 -7.22 -9.93 -28.28
C GLY A 189 -7.61 -8.52 -27.82
N ARG A 190 -8.02 -8.34 -26.57
CA ARG A 190 -8.39 -7.04 -25.96
C ARG A 190 -7.46 -6.71 -24.81
N THR A 191 -7.14 -5.43 -24.66
CA THR A 191 -6.30 -4.92 -23.56
C THR A 191 -7.16 -4.53 -22.37
N TRP A 192 -6.80 -5.02 -21.19
CA TRP A 192 -7.49 -4.75 -19.93
C TRP A 192 -6.49 -4.17 -18.92
N LEU A 193 -7.00 -3.34 -18.02
CA LEU A 193 -6.23 -2.82 -16.89
C LEU A 193 -6.42 -3.72 -15.67
N ARG A 194 -5.33 -3.94 -14.93
CA ARG A 194 -5.34 -4.63 -13.64
C ARG A 194 -5.20 -3.62 -12.49
N PRO A 195 -5.76 -3.90 -11.31
CA PRO A 195 -6.54 -5.10 -10.94
C PRO A 195 -7.87 -5.22 -11.69
N SER A 196 -8.39 -6.45 -11.85
CA SER A 196 -9.71 -6.66 -12.44
C SER A 196 -10.83 -6.13 -11.50
N PRO A 197 -12.05 -5.87 -12.02
CA PRO A 197 -13.18 -5.45 -11.19
C PRO A 197 -13.46 -6.39 -10.00
N ASP A 198 -13.35 -7.70 -10.20
CA ASP A 198 -13.55 -8.69 -9.14
C ASP A 198 -12.50 -8.57 -8.03
N VAL A 199 -11.23 -8.37 -8.42
CA VAL A 199 -10.13 -8.14 -7.46
C VAL A 199 -10.34 -6.83 -6.73
N LEU A 200 -10.71 -5.74 -7.42
CA LEU A 200 -10.99 -4.45 -6.80
C LEU A 200 -12.17 -4.52 -5.82
N GLY A 201 -13.23 -5.24 -6.18
CA GLY A 201 -14.38 -5.46 -5.30
C GLY A 201 -14.02 -6.22 -4.04
N GLY A 202 -13.28 -7.32 -4.18
CA GLY A 202 -12.78 -8.11 -3.05
C GLY A 202 -11.83 -7.31 -2.15
N LEU A 203 -10.89 -6.56 -2.74
CA LEU A 203 -9.97 -5.69 -2.04
C LEU A 203 -10.71 -4.61 -1.24
N ARG A 204 -11.69 -3.95 -1.86
CA ARG A 204 -12.52 -2.95 -1.19
C ARG A 204 -13.25 -3.55 0.01
N ALA A 205 -13.94 -4.68 -0.17
CA ALA A 205 -14.63 -5.37 0.90
C ALA A 205 -13.69 -5.75 2.06
N ALA A 206 -12.48 -6.23 1.74
CA ALA A 206 -11.47 -6.53 2.73
C ALA A 206 -11.00 -5.29 3.50
N MET A 207 -10.76 -4.16 2.82
CA MET A 207 -10.36 -2.90 3.47
C MET A 207 -11.48 -2.30 4.33
N GLU A 208 -12.75 -2.36 3.91
CA GLU A 208 -13.89 -1.86 4.68
C GLU A 208 -14.06 -2.57 6.03
N THR A 209 -13.65 -3.83 6.12
CA THR A 209 -13.71 -4.63 7.36
C THR A 209 -12.46 -4.52 8.22
N LEU A 210 -11.33 -4.08 7.66
CA LEU A 210 -10.07 -3.97 8.40
C LEU A 210 -10.05 -2.73 9.29
N ASP A 211 -9.71 -2.93 10.56
CA ASP A 211 -9.25 -1.89 11.47
C ASP A 211 -7.80 -2.21 11.87
N VAL A 212 -6.85 -1.42 11.37
CA VAL A 212 -5.41 -1.66 11.62
C VAL A 212 -4.98 -1.32 13.04
N VAL A 213 -5.70 -0.44 13.75
CA VAL A 213 -5.29 0.00 15.10
C VAL A 213 -5.31 -1.15 16.11
N PRO A 214 -6.35 -2.00 16.19
CA PRO A 214 -6.30 -3.22 16.99
C PRO A 214 -5.16 -4.18 16.60
N VAL A 215 -4.77 -4.25 15.32
CA VAL A 215 -3.62 -5.05 14.87
C VAL A 215 -2.35 -4.50 15.50
N TYR A 216 -2.11 -3.18 15.46
CA TYR A 216 -0.94 -2.54 16.07
C TYR A 216 -0.81 -2.85 17.57
N ARG A 217 -1.93 -2.97 18.29
CA ARG A 217 -1.92 -3.34 19.72
C ARG A 217 -1.48 -4.77 20.00
N ARG A 218 -1.54 -5.67 18.99
CA ARG A 218 -1.25 -7.10 19.14
C ARG A 218 0.08 -7.55 18.56
N VAL A 219 0.72 -6.72 17.71
CA VAL A 219 2.05 -7.04 17.18
C VAL A 219 3.07 -7.23 18.29
N ARG A 220 4.03 -8.12 18.07
CA ARG A 220 5.08 -8.44 19.04
C ARG A 220 6.48 -8.13 18.53
N CYS A 221 6.66 -8.13 17.21
CA CYS A 221 7.90 -7.66 16.60
C CYS A 221 7.92 -6.13 16.50
N PRO A 222 9.08 -5.49 16.37
CA PRO A 222 9.18 -4.05 16.15
C PRO A 222 8.38 -3.60 14.94
N LEU A 223 7.48 -2.62 15.11
CA LEU A 223 6.64 -2.07 14.05
C LEU A 223 6.81 -0.55 13.97
N LEU A 224 7.27 -0.07 12.82
CA LEU A 224 7.27 1.36 12.50
C LEU A 224 6.01 1.72 11.70
N VAL A 225 5.25 2.71 12.16
CA VAL A 225 4.13 3.30 11.43
C VAL A 225 4.52 4.70 11.00
N ALA A 226 4.79 4.89 9.71
CA ALA A 226 5.08 6.18 9.11
C ALA A 226 3.80 6.78 8.53
N VAL A 227 3.43 7.99 8.94
CA VAL A 227 2.17 8.65 8.58
C VAL A 227 2.45 9.91 7.78
N ALA A 228 1.73 10.10 6.67
CA ALA A 228 1.73 11.32 5.87
C ALA A 228 1.05 12.48 6.61
N THR A 229 1.52 13.71 6.38
CA THR A 229 0.91 14.91 6.99
C THR A 229 0.15 15.77 5.99
N GLU A 230 0.35 15.53 4.67
CA GLU A 230 -0.29 16.28 3.59
C GLU A 230 -1.31 15.43 2.81
N ASP A 231 -2.37 16.08 2.33
CA ASP A 231 -3.37 15.44 1.48
C ASP A 231 -2.93 15.39 0.02
N LEU A 232 -3.30 14.33 -0.70
CA LEU A 232 -3.21 14.29 -2.15
C LEU A 232 -4.23 15.26 -2.80
N PRO A 233 -3.92 15.81 -3.99
CA PRO A 233 -4.87 16.65 -4.74
C PRO A 233 -6.24 15.98 -4.96
N GLU A 234 -6.26 14.67 -5.16
CA GLU A 234 -7.47 13.86 -5.38
C GLU A 234 -8.36 13.76 -4.13
N GLN A 235 -7.80 13.99 -2.95
CA GLN A 235 -8.55 14.02 -1.68
C GLN A 235 -9.26 15.34 -1.42
N ARG A 236 -8.92 16.42 -2.15
CA ARG A 236 -9.53 17.76 -1.97
C ARG A 236 -11.06 17.77 -2.00
N PRO A 237 -11.76 17.02 -2.89
CA PRO A 237 -13.21 16.96 -2.89
C PRO A 237 -13.80 16.38 -1.60
N PHE A 238 -12.99 15.68 -0.80
CA PHE A 238 -13.33 15.00 0.44
C PHE A 238 -12.52 15.52 1.64
N GLN A 239 -12.02 16.75 1.57
CA GLN A 239 -11.11 17.32 2.58
C GLN A 239 -11.66 17.26 4.00
N GLU A 240 -12.97 17.56 4.19
CA GLU A 240 -13.61 17.50 5.51
C GLU A 240 -13.63 16.07 6.07
N LEU A 241 -13.96 15.10 5.22
CA LEU A 241 -13.98 13.68 5.56
C LEU A 241 -12.57 13.18 5.96
N TYR A 242 -11.57 13.44 5.12
CA TYR A 242 -10.20 12.98 5.40
C TYR A 242 -9.58 13.69 6.60
N ALA A 243 -9.89 14.97 6.84
CA ALA A 243 -9.45 15.68 8.04
C ALA A 243 -10.07 15.08 9.32
N ALA A 244 -11.37 14.75 9.29
CA ALA A 244 -12.04 14.09 10.43
C ALA A 244 -11.51 12.68 10.66
N TYR A 245 -11.27 11.92 9.59
CA TYR A 245 -10.68 10.59 9.65
C TYR A 245 -9.27 10.61 10.23
N ARG A 246 -8.43 11.54 9.77
CA ARG A 246 -7.05 11.69 10.25
C ARG A 246 -7.02 12.00 11.75
N ARG A 247 -7.85 12.92 12.24
CA ARG A 247 -7.96 13.21 13.67
C ARG A 247 -8.33 11.97 14.49
N GLY A 248 -9.36 11.23 14.06
CA GLY A 248 -9.80 10.00 14.73
C GLY A 248 -8.75 8.91 14.71
N PHE A 249 -8.09 8.74 13.56
CA PHE A 249 -7.00 7.76 13.39
C PHE A 249 -5.78 8.09 14.26
N GLU A 250 -5.28 9.34 14.22
CA GLU A 250 -4.12 9.78 15.00
C GLU A 250 -4.31 9.60 16.50
N LYS A 251 -5.49 9.94 17.02
CA LYS A 251 -5.83 9.71 18.42
C LYS A 251 -5.71 8.23 18.79
N ARG A 252 -6.35 7.35 18.02
CA ARG A 252 -6.33 5.91 18.23
C ARG A 252 -4.94 5.29 18.03
N LEU A 253 -4.17 5.81 17.09
CA LEU A 253 -2.80 5.38 16.81
C LEU A 253 -1.87 5.75 17.99
N THR A 254 -2.00 6.96 18.54
CA THR A 254 -1.25 7.37 19.74
C THR A 254 -1.56 6.46 20.92
N GLU A 255 -2.83 6.19 21.21
CA GLU A 255 -3.25 5.25 22.26
C GLU A 255 -2.70 3.82 22.03
N ALA A 256 -2.62 3.38 20.78
CA ALA A 256 -2.07 2.06 20.46
C ALA A 256 -0.56 1.98 20.69
N ALA A 257 0.19 3.04 20.32
CA ALA A 257 1.62 3.12 20.54
C ALA A 257 1.97 3.23 22.05
N GLU A 258 1.17 3.98 22.81
CA GLU A 258 1.33 4.03 24.28
C GLU A 258 1.07 2.68 24.95
N ALA A 259 0.12 1.91 24.42
CA ALA A 259 -0.24 0.59 24.94
C ALA A 259 0.71 -0.55 24.50
N ASN A 260 1.46 -0.35 23.40
CA ASN A 260 2.36 -1.36 22.86
C ASN A 260 3.73 -0.76 22.51
N PRO A 261 4.77 -1.00 23.34
CA PRO A 261 6.11 -0.44 23.13
C PRO A 261 6.81 -0.97 21.86
N ALA A 262 6.33 -2.06 21.25
CA ALA A 262 6.84 -2.54 19.97
C ALA A 262 6.45 -1.62 18.79
N VAL A 263 5.47 -0.72 18.98
CA VAL A 263 4.98 0.18 17.93
C VAL A 263 5.60 1.56 18.08
N ARG A 264 6.31 1.99 17.03
CA ARG A 264 6.82 3.35 16.91
C ARG A 264 6.04 4.09 15.82
N VAL A 265 5.60 5.29 16.11
CA VAL A 265 4.90 6.16 15.16
C VAL A 265 5.81 7.33 14.78
N VAL A 266 5.93 7.58 13.47
CA VAL A 266 6.67 8.73 12.93
C VAL A 266 5.78 9.46 11.93
N ARG A 267 5.63 10.78 12.10
CA ARG A 267 5.02 11.66 11.11
C ARG A 267 6.09 12.11 10.13
N VAL A 268 5.84 11.92 8.85
CA VAL A 268 6.74 12.38 7.78
C VAL A 268 6.24 13.76 7.34
N GLU A 269 6.80 14.79 7.95
CA GLU A 269 6.34 16.18 7.78
C GLU A 269 6.44 16.66 6.33
N GLY A 270 5.34 17.24 5.83
CA GLY A 270 5.24 17.73 4.46
C GLY A 270 5.25 16.64 3.39
N ALA A 271 5.09 15.37 3.76
CA ALA A 271 4.93 14.26 2.83
C ALA A 271 3.45 13.94 2.60
N SER A 272 3.10 13.59 1.35
CA SER A 272 1.78 13.09 1.00
C SER A 272 1.71 11.55 1.05
N HIS A 273 0.55 10.99 0.77
CA HIS A 273 0.39 9.53 0.60
C HIS A 273 1.39 8.94 -0.43
N ALA A 274 1.87 9.74 -1.40
CA ALA A 274 2.83 9.32 -2.41
C ALA A 274 4.30 9.34 -1.93
N MET A 275 4.56 9.41 -0.61
CA MET A 275 5.89 9.61 -0.03
C MET A 275 6.95 8.61 -0.49
N VAL A 276 6.60 7.39 -0.87
CA VAL A 276 7.56 6.40 -1.40
C VAL A 276 8.16 6.83 -2.75
N ALA A 277 7.43 7.62 -3.54
CA ALA A 277 7.90 8.21 -4.78
C ALA A 277 8.53 9.60 -4.56
N GLU A 278 7.98 10.40 -3.63
CA GLU A 278 8.43 11.75 -3.33
C GLU A 278 9.76 11.78 -2.58
N ARG A 279 9.98 10.85 -1.64
CA ARG A 279 11.07 10.89 -0.65
C ARG A 279 11.71 9.53 -0.38
N PRO A 280 12.06 8.74 -1.42
CA PRO A 280 12.58 7.38 -1.22
C PRO A 280 13.83 7.31 -0.33
N ALA A 281 14.78 8.23 -0.52
CA ALA A 281 16.02 8.27 0.25
C ALA A 281 15.80 8.64 1.74
N GLU A 282 14.86 9.54 2.03
CA GLU A 282 14.51 9.92 3.42
C GLU A 282 13.87 8.73 4.15
N LEU A 283 12.91 8.06 3.50
CA LEU A 283 12.28 6.86 4.04
C LEU A 283 13.28 5.72 4.24
N ALA A 284 14.22 5.51 3.30
CA ALA A 284 15.24 4.49 3.43
C ALA A 284 16.15 4.75 4.64
N LYS A 285 16.52 6.01 4.91
CA LYS A 285 17.27 6.39 6.13
C LYS A 285 16.47 6.12 7.39
N LEU A 286 15.19 6.50 7.40
CA LEU A 286 14.28 6.27 8.53
C LEU A 286 14.19 4.79 8.88
N ILE A 287 13.97 3.95 7.86
CA ILE A 287 13.89 2.49 8.02
C ILE A 287 15.23 1.90 8.46
N GLY A 288 16.33 2.38 7.88
CA GLY A 288 17.66 1.95 8.28
C GLY A 288 17.96 2.24 9.76
N ALA A 289 17.63 3.45 10.23
CA ALA A 289 17.79 3.81 11.64
C ALA A 289 16.88 2.97 12.54
N PHE A 290 15.64 2.72 12.13
CA PHE A 290 14.72 1.87 12.89
C PHE A 290 15.22 0.43 13.00
N ALA A 291 15.72 -0.14 11.91
CA ALA A 291 16.28 -1.50 11.90
C ALA A 291 17.54 -1.67 12.77
N ASP A 292 18.33 -0.58 12.99
CA ASP A 292 19.48 -0.64 13.89
C ASP A 292 19.13 -0.66 15.39
N GLU A 293 17.90 -0.24 15.71
CA GLU A 293 17.39 -0.17 17.07
C GLU A 293 16.47 -1.35 17.42
N SER A 294 16.12 -2.20 16.43
CA SER A 294 15.22 -3.34 16.53
C SER A 294 15.96 -4.70 16.78
#